data_b440bfa47d20a613974536a125e70c92
#
_entry.id   b440bfa47d20a613974536a125e70c92
#
_cell.length_a   1.000
_cell.length_b   1.000
_cell.length_c   1.000
_cell.angle_alpha   90.00
_cell.angle_beta   90.00
_cell.angle_gamma   90.00
#
_symmetry.space_group_name_H-M   'P 1'
#
loop_
_entity.id
_entity.type
_entity.pdbx_description
1 polymer ?
#
loop_
_entity_poly.entity_id
_entity_poly.type
_entity_poly.pdbx_seq_one_letter_code
_entity_poly.pdbx_strand_id
1 'polypeptide(L)'
;MFTRFVPAAVAALSLVFGTVPALAQENPAVAARTQEAVTNAAQQRQERQQRQNRNSRAPAAPTPEQNKAAADALIAATNSTCQTTEVVLRGQIGEGQNAYEVACATGPGLVLIGSTPPQAVDCIALFGQADMARAADPDADVGLQCQIEGNKDVLKVIKQYAAEAGVNCTIDAGSAVGKSEADGLVYEIGCTGVDGVRIEKAASGWTKTSCFQIASAGGTCRYTTPAEQSATLKGWLAPSAASACDVSESRLMGANANGSFYEARCAAGNGLIARFNTEMAVQQIYPCETAQLIGGGCKLTVVPAAPAAAAPAQ
;
A
#
# COMPACT_ATOMS: atom_id res chain seq x y z
N MET A 1 26.46 -27.26 -14.60
CA MET A 1 27.24 -28.06 -15.55
C MET A 1 26.29 -28.72 -16.54
N PHE A 2 26.07 -28.09 -17.69
CA PHE A 2 25.68 -28.75 -18.95
C PHE A 2 25.76 -27.69 -20.04
N THR A 3 26.90 -27.68 -20.70
CA THR A 3 27.24 -26.93 -21.92
C THR A 3 26.56 -27.62 -23.13
N ARG A 4 25.84 -26.88 -23.94
CA ARG A 4 25.47 -27.35 -25.28
C ARG A 4 26.10 -26.44 -26.33
N PHE A 5 27.08 -27.02 -27.04
CA PHE A 5 27.68 -26.53 -28.27
C PHE A 5 26.70 -26.69 -29.46
N VAL A 6 26.64 -25.66 -30.32
CA VAL A 6 26.01 -25.71 -31.64
C VAL A 6 27.13 -25.53 -32.66
N PRO A 7 27.28 -26.43 -33.68
CA PRO A 7 28.32 -26.29 -34.68
C PRO A 7 27.90 -25.39 -35.83
N ALA A 8 28.83 -24.57 -36.31
CA ALA A 8 28.71 -23.75 -37.49
C ALA A 8 28.89 -24.61 -38.74
N ALA A 9 27.91 -24.50 -39.66
CA ALA A 9 28.03 -25.11 -41.00
C ALA A 9 28.63 -24.06 -41.95
N VAL A 10 29.80 -24.40 -42.50
CA VAL A 10 30.49 -23.67 -43.56
C VAL A 10 29.94 -24.23 -44.90
N ALA A 11 29.27 -23.40 -45.70
CA ALA A 11 28.86 -23.72 -47.07
C ALA A 11 29.92 -23.21 -48.03
N ALA A 12 30.58 -24.14 -48.72
CA ALA A 12 31.55 -23.88 -49.80
C ALA A 12 30.78 -23.50 -51.07
N LEU A 13 31.10 -22.35 -51.64
CA LEU A 13 30.53 -21.85 -52.92
C LEU A 13 31.46 -22.28 -54.07
N SER A 14 31.03 -23.23 -54.90
CA SER A 14 31.74 -23.67 -56.09
C SER A 14 31.46 -22.74 -57.25
N LEU A 15 32.51 -22.09 -57.76
CA LEU A 15 32.50 -21.28 -58.99
C LEU A 15 32.47 -22.22 -60.25
N VAL A 16 31.37 -22.15 -61.00
CA VAL A 16 31.28 -22.76 -62.34
C VAL A 16 31.47 -21.65 -63.37
N PHE A 17 32.58 -21.69 -64.10
CA PHE A 17 32.82 -20.88 -65.31
C PHE A 17 32.02 -21.43 -66.47
N GLY A 18 30.99 -20.73 -66.86
CA GLY A 18 30.23 -21.01 -68.10
C GLY A 18 30.60 -20.01 -69.19
N THR A 19 30.94 -20.57 -70.35
CA THR A 19 31.33 -19.85 -71.56
C THR A 19 30.20 -19.00 -72.13
N VAL A 20 30.55 -17.76 -72.49
CA VAL A 20 29.68 -16.75 -73.13
C VAL A 20 29.52 -17.06 -74.65
N PRO A 21 28.31 -17.14 -75.17
CA PRO A 21 28.09 -17.01 -76.61
C PRO A 21 27.78 -15.56 -77.01
N ALA A 22 28.18 -15.22 -78.20
CA ALA A 22 28.25 -13.90 -78.78
C ALA A 22 26.95 -13.13 -78.96
N LEU A 23 27.08 -11.84 -78.72
CA LEU A 23 26.48 -10.67 -79.41
C LEU A 23 25.11 -10.85 -80.04
N ALA A 24 24.04 -10.53 -79.33
CA ALA A 24 22.81 -10.02 -79.92
C ALA A 24 22.87 -8.47 -79.84
N GLN A 25 22.76 -7.85 -81.04
CA GLN A 25 22.74 -6.40 -81.20
C GLN A 25 21.47 -5.82 -80.58
N GLU A 26 21.59 -5.23 -79.39
CA GLU A 26 20.44 -4.65 -78.69
C GLU A 26 19.91 -3.42 -79.43
N ASN A 27 18.64 -3.47 -79.75
CA ASN A 27 17.92 -2.35 -80.38
C ASN A 27 17.86 -1.19 -79.40
N PRO A 28 18.44 -0.01 -79.70
CA PRO A 28 18.56 1.12 -78.76
C PRO A 28 17.21 1.62 -78.25
N ALA A 29 16.11 1.37 -78.96
CA ALA A 29 14.76 1.75 -78.45
C ALA A 29 14.23 0.83 -77.36
N VAL A 30 14.74 -0.42 -77.26
CA VAL A 30 14.37 -1.33 -76.16
C VAL A 30 15.17 -1.05 -74.92
N ALA A 31 16.45 -0.69 -75.08
CA ALA A 31 17.32 -0.30 -73.97
C ALA A 31 16.82 0.99 -73.26
N ALA A 32 16.38 2.00 -74.05
CA ALA A 32 15.79 3.22 -73.49
C ALA A 32 14.50 2.95 -72.70
N ARG A 33 13.60 2.11 -73.20
CA ARG A 33 12.36 1.76 -72.50
C ARG A 33 12.61 0.96 -71.20
N THR A 34 13.64 0.14 -71.18
CA THR A 34 14.01 -0.65 -69.99
C THR A 34 14.62 0.24 -68.91
N GLN A 35 15.43 1.24 -69.34
CA GLN A 35 15.99 2.21 -68.40
C GLN A 35 14.93 3.14 -67.80
N GLU A 36 13.93 3.58 -68.58
CA GLU A 36 12.80 4.38 -68.05
C GLU A 36 11.94 3.55 -67.12
N ALA A 37 11.70 2.27 -67.39
CA ALA A 37 10.96 1.37 -66.52
C ALA A 37 11.67 1.13 -65.16
N VAL A 38 13.02 1.00 -65.19
CA VAL A 38 13.82 0.80 -63.97
C VAL A 38 13.87 2.11 -63.12
N THR A 39 14.00 3.27 -63.78
CA THR A 39 13.97 4.55 -63.06
C THR A 39 12.60 4.84 -62.43
N ASN A 40 11.51 4.57 -63.16
CA ASN A 40 10.16 4.75 -62.64
C ASN A 40 9.86 3.77 -61.48
N ALA A 41 10.34 2.51 -61.57
CA ALA A 41 10.19 1.53 -60.48
C ALA A 41 11.03 1.90 -59.25
N ALA A 42 12.22 2.48 -59.44
CA ALA A 42 13.04 2.99 -58.33
C ALA A 42 12.40 4.22 -57.65
N GLN A 43 11.83 5.14 -58.43
CA GLN A 43 11.10 6.31 -57.86
C GLN A 43 9.85 5.87 -57.10
N GLN A 44 9.07 4.92 -57.63
CA GLN A 44 7.90 4.38 -56.92
C GLN A 44 8.27 3.65 -55.62
N ARG A 45 9.43 2.96 -55.59
CA ARG A 45 9.94 2.34 -54.34
C ARG A 45 10.34 3.40 -53.31
N GLN A 46 11.02 4.48 -53.73
CA GLN A 46 11.38 5.58 -52.86
C GLN A 46 10.15 6.31 -52.30
N GLU A 47 9.13 6.56 -53.15
CA GLU A 47 7.88 7.17 -52.70
C GLU A 47 7.10 6.26 -51.71
N ARG A 48 7.07 4.95 -51.94
CA ARG A 48 6.46 3.98 -51.01
C ARG A 48 7.21 3.93 -49.68
N GLN A 49 8.55 3.96 -49.70
CA GLN A 49 9.37 4.04 -48.48
C GLN A 49 9.19 5.35 -47.76
N GLN A 50 9.08 6.48 -48.46
CA GLN A 50 8.79 7.78 -47.82
C GLN A 50 7.37 7.82 -47.22
N ARG A 51 6.37 7.23 -47.90
CA ARG A 51 5.01 7.10 -47.38
C ARG A 51 4.95 6.19 -46.15
N GLN A 52 5.67 5.06 -46.16
CA GLN A 52 5.80 4.16 -45.04
C GLN A 52 6.51 4.83 -43.87
N ASN A 53 7.61 5.58 -44.09
CA ASN A 53 8.31 6.33 -43.05
C ASN A 53 7.48 7.53 -42.47
N ARG A 54 6.59 8.13 -43.27
CA ARG A 54 5.65 9.14 -42.77
C ARG A 54 4.56 8.55 -41.91
N ASN A 55 4.09 7.35 -42.24
CA ASN A 55 3.04 6.65 -41.46
C ASN A 55 3.59 5.92 -40.23
N SER A 56 4.90 5.64 -40.18
CA SER A 56 5.56 4.97 -39.03
C SER A 56 6.18 5.92 -38.02
N ARG A 57 5.96 7.25 -38.15
CA ARG A 57 6.39 8.19 -37.14
C ARG A 57 5.46 8.02 -35.93
N ALA A 58 5.95 7.33 -34.92
CA ALA A 58 5.24 7.21 -33.65
C ALA A 58 4.77 8.62 -33.20
N PRO A 59 3.56 8.77 -32.69
CA PRO A 59 3.10 10.05 -32.13
C PRO A 59 4.17 10.62 -31.21
N ALA A 60 4.45 11.92 -31.33
CA ALA A 60 5.40 12.55 -30.42
C ALA A 60 4.93 12.32 -28.97
N ALA A 61 5.86 12.02 -28.08
CA ALA A 61 5.54 11.88 -26.67
C ALA A 61 4.87 13.18 -26.15
N PRO A 62 3.84 13.07 -25.31
CA PRO A 62 3.15 14.24 -24.77
C PRO A 62 4.11 15.15 -24.00
N THR A 63 3.92 16.46 -24.13
CA THR A 63 4.74 17.43 -23.36
C THR A 63 4.35 17.42 -21.87
N PRO A 64 5.22 17.93 -20.98
CA PRO A 64 4.88 18.05 -19.56
C PRO A 64 3.56 18.81 -19.30
N GLU A 65 3.29 19.87 -20.09
CA GLU A 65 2.06 20.66 -20.00
C GLU A 65 0.84 19.86 -20.42
N GLN A 66 0.96 19.04 -21.47
CA GLN A 66 -0.10 18.13 -21.91
C GLN A 66 -0.38 17.06 -20.87
N ASN A 67 0.66 16.49 -20.26
CA ASN A 67 0.52 15.52 -19.17
C ASN A 67 -0.18 16.14 -17.96
N LYS A 68 0.20 17.38 -17.60
CA LYS A 68 -0.43 18.10 -16.50
C LYS A 68 -1.91 18.37 -16.79
N ALA A 69 -2.24 18.87 -17.95
CA ALA A 69 -3.63 19.15 -18.32
C ALA A 69 -4.49 17.87 -18.32
N ALA A 70 -3.95 16.74 -18.79
CA ALA A 70 -4.63 15.45 -18.76
C ALA A 70 -4.84 14.94 -17.32
N ALA A 71 -3.83 15.06 -16.47
CA ALA A 71 -3.93 14.68 -15.07
C ALA A 71 -4.95 15.55 -14.31
N ASP A 72 -4.93 16.88 -14.51
CA ASP A 72 -5.89 17.79 -13.88
C ASP A 72 -7.34 17.49 -14.31
N ALA A 73 -7.56 17.11 -15.57
CA ALA A 73 -8.88 16.66 -16.07
C ALA A 73 -9.34 15.36 -15.37
N LEU A 74 -8.42 14.42 -15.12
CA LEU A 74 -8.72 13.18 -14.39
C LEU A 74 -9.01 13.45 -12.91
N ILE A 75 -8.28 14.36 -12.26
CA ILE A 75 -8.54 14.79 -10.88
C ILE A 75 -9.98 15.33 -10.77
N ALA A 76 -10.37 16.20 -11.70
CA ALA A 76 -11.74 16.75 -11.74
C ALA A 76 -12.79 15.66 -11.98
N ALA A 77 -12.55 14.73 -12.91
CA ALA A 77 -13.48 13.65 -13.26
C ALA A 77 -13.64 12.60 -12.14
N THR A 78 -12.64 12.42 -11.29
CA THR A 78 -12.68 11.51 -10.13
C THR A 78 -13.11 12.19 -8.85
N ASN A 79 -13.45 13.48 -8.87
CA ASN A 79 -13.78 14.31 -7.71
C ASN A 79 -12.66 14.27 -6.63
N SER A 80 -11.41 14.07 -7.06
CA SER A 80 -10.27 14.05 -6.15
C SER A 80 -9.86 15.48 -5.76
N THR A 81 -9.45 15.66 -4.51
CA THR A 81 -8.94 16.95 -4.02
C THR A 81 -7.41 16.91 -4.04
N CYS A 82 -6.80 17.34 -5.13
CA CYS A 82 -5.36 17.40 -5.28
C CYS A 82 -4.96 18.68 -6.01
N GLN A 83 -4.20 19.54 -5.34
CA GLN A 83 -3.51 20.63 -6.00
C GLN A 83 -2.17 20.11 -6.50
N THR A 84 -2.07 19.87 -7.81
CA THR A 84 -0.95 19.20 -8.46
C THR A 84 0.33 20.02 -8.38
N THR A 85 1.38 19.45 -7.83
CA THR A 85 2.73 20.05 -7.79
C THR A 85 3.68 19.39 -8.78
N GLU A 86 3.52 18.10 -9.05
CA GLU A 86 4.32 17.33 -10.00
C GLU A 86 3.43 16.30 -10.70
N VAL A 87 3.70 16.05 -11.99
CA VAL A 87 2.99 15.05 -12.81
C VAL A 87 3.98 14.23 -13.60
N VAL A 88 3.83 12.91 -13.53
CA VAL A 88 4.63 11.95 -14.30
C VAL A 88 3.68 11.02 -15.06
N LEU A 89 3.86 10.94 -16.39
CA LEU A 89 3.20 9.90 -17.19
C LEU A 89 3.85 8.55 -16.87
N ARG A 90 3.08 7.61 -16.33
CA ARG A 90 3.55 6.27 -15.93
C ARG A 90 3.46 5.25 -17.07
N GLY A 91 2.92 5.65 -18.20
CA GLY A 91 2.71 4.82 -19.37
C GLY A 91 1.24 4.49 -19.61
N GLN A 92 1.01 3.41 -20.35
CA GLN A 92 -0.33 2.94 -20.66
C GLN A 92 -0.67 1.69 -19.85
N ILE A 93 -1.89 1.63 -19.34
CA ILE A 93 -2.44 0.47 -18.64
C ILE A 93 -3.58 -0.08 -19.49
N GLY A 94 -3.60 -1.41 -19.71
CA GLY A 94 -4.62 -2.05 -20.53
C GLY A 94 -4.65 -1.56 -21.98
N GLU A 95 -5.83 -1.38 -22.55
CA GLU A 95 -6.03 -1.00 -23.94
C GLU A 95 -5.84 0.52 -24.18
N GLY A 96 -4.59 1.01 -24.02
CA GLY A 96 -4.22 2.38 -24.39
C GLY A 96 -4.64 3.46 -23.40
N GLN A 97 -5.02 3.10 -22.19
CA GLN A 97 -5.37 4.05 -21.13
C GLN A 97 -4.10 4.60 -20.48
N ASN A 98 -3.93 5.92 -20.51
CA ASN A 98 -2.80 6.55 -19.86
C ASN A 98 -2.95 6.53 -18.34
N ALA A 99 -1.86 6.22 -17.65
CA ALA A 99 -1.74 6.37 -16.21
C ALA A 99 -0.79 7.51 -15.88
N TYR A 100 -1.20 8.37 -14.96
CA TYR A 100 -0.41 9.49 -14.46
C TYR A 100 -0.23 9.34 -12.96
N GLU A 101 0.98 9.56 -12.48
CA GLU A 101 1.23 9.78 -11.07
C GLU A 101 1.31 11.28 -10.82
N VAL A 102 0.66 11.75 -9.77
CA VAL A 102 0.68 13.16 -9.38
C VAL A 102 1.11 13.28 -7.92
N ALA A 103 1.92 14.29 -7.62
CA ALA A 103 2.14 14.75 -6.26
C ALA A 103 1.20 15.91 -5.96
N CYS A 104 0.60 15.90 -4.76
CA CYS A 104 -0.30 16.92 -4.29
C CYS A 104 0.40 17.85 -3.29
N ALA A 105 0.02 19.14 -3.26
CA ALA A 105 0.56 20.10 -2.29
C ALA A 105 0.23 19.70 -0.84
N THR A 106 -0.94 19.08 -0.63
CA THR A 106 -1.37 18.53 0.65
C THR A 106 -2.02 17.16 0.43
N GLY A 107 -1.92 16.30 1.44
CA GLY A 107 -2.43 14.92 1.37
C GLY A 107 -1.54 13.99 0.54
N PRO A 108 -2.04 12.79 0.23
CA PRO A 108 -1.32 11.79 -0.53
C PRO A 108 -1.23 12.14 -2.01
N GLY A 109 -0.18 11.66 -2.68
CA GLY A 109 -0.17 11.61 -4.13
C GLY A 109 -1.18 10.61 -4.68
N LEU A 110 -1.48 10.71 -5.96
CA LEU A 110 -2.46 9.86 -6.63
C LEU A 110 -1.86 9.21 -7.87
N VAL A 111 -2.32 8.01 -8.18
CA VAL A 111 -2.23 7.41 -9.51
C VAL A 111 -3.59 7.55 -10.17
N LEU A 112 -3.62 8.29 -11.28
CA LEU A 112 -4.81 8.58 -12.08
C LEU A 112 -4.81 7.69 -13.31
N ILE A 113 -5.92 6.99 -13.56
CA ILE A 113 -6.06 6.08 -14.70
C ILE A 113 -7.21 6.57 -15.58
N GLY A 114 -6.90 6.81 -16.86
CA GLY A 114 -7.87 7.26 -17.87
C GLY A 114 -8.79 6.13 -18.36
N SER A 115 -9.33 5.33 -17.43
CA SER A 115 -10.32 4.29 -17.72
C SER A 115 -11.73 4.89 -17.92
N THR A 116 -12.70 4.04 -18.23
CA THR A 116 -14.11 4.43 -18.28
C THR A 116 -14.91 3.53 -17.32
N PRO A 117 -15.33 4.05 -16.16
CA PRO A 117 -15.07 5.39 -15.61
C PRO A 117 -13.59 5.61 -15.19
N PRO A 118 -13.11 6.87 -15.12
CA PRO A 118 -11.77 7.18 -14.66
C PRO A 118 -11.58 6.82 -13.19
N GLN A 119 -10.34 6.50 -12.83
CA GLN A 119 -9.99 6.06 -11.48
C GLN A 119 -8.85 6.91 -10.90
N ALA A 120 -8.93 7.15 -9.60
CA ALA A 120 -7.86 7.73 -8.81
C ALA A 120 -7.53 6.79 -7.65
N VAL A 121 -6.27 6.42 -7.50
CA VAL A 121 -5.80 5.53 -6.45
C VAL A 121 -4.77 6.29 -5.62
N ASP A 122 -4.99 6.30 -4.32
CA ASP A 122 -4.11 6.94 -3.34
C ASP A 122 -2.78 6.18 -3.22
N CYS A 123 -1.66 6.91 -3.23
CA CYS A 123 -0.33 6.33 -3.10
C CYS A 123 -0.14 5.59 -1.75
N ILE A 124 -0.72 6.08 -0.66
CA ILE A 124 -0.64 5.39 0.64
C ILE A 124 -1.41 4.06 0.59
N ALA A 125 -2.56 4.04 -0.08
CA ALA A 125 -3.32 2.81 -0.28
C ALA A 125 -2.52 1.78 -1.10
N LEU A 126 -1.83 2.22 -2.16
CA LEU A 126 -0.96 1.33 -2.96
C LEU A 126 0.20 0.76 -2.13
N PHE A 127 0.88 1.60 -1.35
CA PHE A 127 1.94 1.13 -0.46
C PHE A 127 1.43 0.18 0.61
N GLY A 128 0.29 0.49 1.24
CA GLY A 128 -0.33 -0.39 2.24
C GLY A 128 -0.71 -1.75 1.67
N GLN A 129 -1.29 -1.80 0.47
CA GLN A 129 -1.60 -3.05 -0.24
C GLN A 129 -0.33 -3.84 -0.58
N ALA A 130 0.71 -3.16 -1.07
CA ALA A 130 2.00 -3.78 -1.36
C ALA A 130 2.65 -4.39 -0.11
N ASP A 131 2.62 -3.68 1.01
CA ASP A 131 3.15 -4.15 2.29
C ASP A 131 2.39 -5.38 2.81
N MET A 132 1.06 -5.39 2.69
CA MET A 132 0.24 -6.54 3.07
C MET A 132 0.50 -7.74 2.18
N ALA A 133 0.62 -7.53 0.86
CA ALA A 133 0.93 -8.58 -0.09
C ALA A 133 2.31 -9.20 0.19
N ARG A 134 3.35 -8.39 0.38
CA ARG A 134 4.70 -8.85 0.69
C ARG A 134 4.83 -9.51 2.07
N ALA A 135 4.00 -9.12 3.02
CA ALA A 135 3.96 -9.79 4.32
C ALA A 135 3.39 -11.21 4.23
N ALA A 136 2.49 -11.46 3.27
CA ALA A 136 1.93 -12.78 3.00
C ALA A 136 2.85 -13.61 2.08
N ASP A 137 3.44 -12.97 1.06
CA ASP A 137 4.37 -13.55 0.10
C ASP A 137 5.44 -12.51 -0.27
N PRO A 138 6.71 -12.69 0.15
CA PRO A 138 7.80 -11.75 -0.14
C PRO A 138 8.02 -11.48 -1.64
N ASP A 139 7.66 -12.44 -2.50
CA ASP A 139 7.82 -12.35 -3.95
C ASP A 139 6.52 -11.89 -4.66
N ALA A 140 5.51 -11.44 -3.91
CA ALA A 140 4.23 -10.99 -4.46
C ALA A 140 4.41 -9.88 -5.49
N ASP A 141 3.77 -10.01 -6.65
CA ASP A 141 3.61 -8.91 -7.61
C ASP A 141 2.67 -7.86 -7.02
N VAL A 142 3.20 -6.72 -6.69
CA VAL A 142 2.44 -5.62 -6.06
C VAL A 142 1.89 -4.61 -7.07
N GLY A 143 2.11 -4.87 -8.36
CA GLY A 143 1.61 -4.01 -9.44
C GLY A 143 2.20 -2.59 -9.44
N LEU A 144 1.40 -1.63 -9.91
CA LEU A 144 1.82 -0.24 -10.05
C LEU A 144 2.00 0.41 -8.68
N GLN A 145 3.20 0.95 -8.43
CA GLN A 145 3.55 1.69 -7.22
C GLN A 145 3.92 3.13 -7.54
N CYS A 146 3.73 4.06 -6.60
CA CYS A 146 4.15 5.45 -6.74
C CYS A 146 5.67 5.57 -6.72
N GLN A 147 6.22 6.45 -7.59
CA GLN A 147 7.66 6.64 -7.79
C GLN A 147 8.12 8.07 -7.56
N ILE A 148 7.23 9.08 -7.62
CA ILE A 148 7.57 10.45 -7.25
C ILE A 148 8.05 10.43 -5.80
N GLU A 149 9.22 11.02 -5.55
CA GLU A 149 9.87 10.92 -4.24
C GLU A 149 8.99 11.46 -3.10
N GLY A 150 8.30 12.58 -3.34
CA GLY A 150 7.35 13.15 -2.38
C GLY A 150 6.18 12.23 -2.02
N ASN A 151 5.80 11.30 -2.90
CA ASN A 151 4.71 10.35 -2.67
C ASN A 151 5.15 9.11 -1.90
N LYS A 152 6.46 8.85 -1.78
CA LYS A 152 7.02 7.71 -1.05
C LYS A 152 7.07 7.95 0.46
N ASP A 153 7.01 9.20 0.90
CA ASP A 153 6.98 9.55 2.32
C ASP A 153 5.57 9.35 2.92
N VAL A 154 5.19 8.07 3.06
CA VAL A 154 3.90 7.67 3.65
C VAL A 154 3.74 8.25 5.05
N LEU A 155 4.80 8.25 5.85
CA LEU A 155 4.75 8.68 7.24
C LEU A 155 4.44 10.18 7.39
N LYS A 156 4.85 11.01 6.44
CA LYS A 156 4.50 12.44 6.41
C LYS A 156 2.98 12.64 6.33
N VAL A 157 2.30 11.91 5.45
CA VAL A 157 0.84 12.03 5.29
C VAL A 157 0.11 11.38 6.47
N ILE A 158 0.60 10.25 6.98
CA ILE A 158 0.05 9.62 8.20
C ILE A 158 0.13 10.58 9.39
N LYS A 159 1.23 11.31 9.58
CA LYS A 159 1.36 12.34 10.64
C LYS A 159 0.36 13.49 10.45
N GLN A 160 0.11 13.90 9.21
CA GLN A 160 -0.91 14.90 8.93
C GLN A 160 -2.31 14.39 9.33
N TYR A 161 -2.68 13.19 8.90
CA TYR A 161 -3.99 12.59 9.21
C TYR A 161 -4.16 12.33 10.70
N ALA A 162 -3.10 11.90 11.37
CA ALA A 162 -3.10 11.73 12.81
C ALA A 162 -3.38 13.04 13.55
N ALA A 163 -2.75 14.14 13.12
CA ALA A 163 -3.00 15.47 13.70
C ALA A 163 -4.45 15.92 13.44
N GLU A 164 -4.99 15.73 12.22
CA GLU A 164 -6.39 16.04 11.91
C GLU A 164 -7.37 15.18 12.73
N ALA A 165 -7.02 13.92 13.00
CA ALA A 165 -7.81 12.99 13.82
C ALA A 165 -7.64 13.25 15.34
N GLY A 166 -6.75 14.14 15.75
CA GLY A 166 -6.46 14.41 17.18
C GLY A 166 -5.80 13.21 17.86
N VAL A 167 -4.84 12.55 17.20
CA VAL A 167 -3.98 11.51 17.78
C VAL A 167 -2.80 12.18 18.44
N ASN A 168 -2.65 11.99 19.75
CA ASN A 168 -1.65 12.66 20.59
C ASN A 168 -0.59 11.65 21.05
N CYS A 169 0.31 11.26 20.16
CA CYS A 169 1.48 10.43 20.48
C CYS A 169 2.66 10.77 19.57
N THR A 170 3.85 10.25 19.88
CA THR A 170 4.99 10.28 18.98
C THR A 170 4.81 9.19 17.95
N ILE A 171 4.51 9.57 16.70
CA ILE A 171 4.23 8.62 15.61
C ILE A 171 5.55 8.12 15.03
N ASP A 172 5.75 6.82 15.02
CA ASP A 172 6.94 6.14 14.51
C ASP A 172 6.66 5.26 13.27
N ALA A 173 5.41 4.82 13.11
CA ALA A 173 5.02 4.00 11.97
C ALA A 173 3.57 4.28 11.56
N GLY A 174 3.18 3.85 10.38
CA GLY A 174 1.79 3.88 9.94
C GLY A 174 1.65 3.67 8.44
N SER A 175 0.49 3.16 8.04
CA SER A 175 0.11 2.94 6.64
C SER A 175 -1.39 2.77 6.50
N ALA A 176 -1.89 2.74 5.25
CA ALA A 176 -3.22 2.23 4.98
C ALA A 176 -3.24 0.71 5.21
N VAL A 177 -4.23 0.23 5.96
CA VAL A 177 -4.36 -1.20 6.32
C VAL A 177 -5.60 -1.86 5.71
N GLY A 178 -6.31 -1.15 4.85
CA GLY A 178 -7.47 -1.68 4.16
C GLY A 178 -8.59 -0.64 4.02
N LYS A 179 -9.79 -1.15 3.77
CA LYS A 179 -11.02 -0.38 3.72
C LYS A 179 -12.00 -0.88 4.76
N SER A 180 -12.83 0.03 5.26
CA SER A 180 -13.96 -0.30 6.12
C SER A 180 -15.14 -0.85 5.30
N GLU A 181 -16.18 -1.32 5.99
CA GLU A 181 -17.44 -1.73 5.35
C GLU A 181 -18.11 -0.57 4.59
N ALA A 182 -17.83 0.67 4.98
CA ALA A 182 -18.29 1.88 4.31
C ALA A 182 -17.40 2.32 3.12
N ASP A 183 -16.46 1.46 2.69
CA ASP A 183 -15.47 1.69 1.62
C ASP A 183 -14.47 2.83 1.93
N GLY A 184 -14.43 3.35 3.16
CA GLY A 184 -13.45 4.32 3.62
C GLY A 184 -12.07 3.70 3.81
N LEU A 185 -11.00 4.44 3.47
CA LEU A 185 -9.64 4.00 3.76
C LEU A 185 -9.39 4.04 5.27
N VAL A 186 -8.88 2.93 5.79
CA VAL A 186 -8.46 2.77 7.18
C VAL A 186 -6.95 2.87 7.27
N TYR A 187 -6.48 3.77 8.11
CA TYR A 187 -5.05 3.97 8.37
C TYR A 187 -4.72 3.50 9.79
N GLU A 188 -3.64 2.76 9.94
CA GLU A 188 -3.12 2.37 11.24
C GLU A 188 -1.90 3.22 11.58
N ILE A 189 -1.84 3.69 12.81
CA ILE A 189 -0.82 4.59 13.34
C ILE A 189 -0.15 3.89 14.52
N GLY A 190 1.16 3.65 14.40
CA GLY A 190 2.03 3.24 15.48
C GLY A 190 2.47 4.43 16.32
N CYS A 191 2.53 4.22 17.61
CA CYS A 191 2.89 5.22 18.60
C CYS A 191 4.05 4.71 19.44
N THR A 192 5.19 5.41 19.46
CA THR A 192 6.37 5.01 20.22
C THR A 192 6.04 4.75 21.69
N GLY A 193 6.17 3.50 22.11
CA GLY A 193 6.05 3.08 23.50
C GLY A 193 4.64 3.13 24.11
N VAL A 194 3.59 3.36 23.30
CA VAL A 194 2.20 3.36 23.74
C VAL A 194 1.30 2.69 22.68
N ASP A 195 0.03 2.40 23.07
CA ASP A 195 -0.97 1.79 22.20
C ASP A 195 -1.20 2.65 20.95
N GLY A 196 -1.20 2.00 19.80
CA GLY A 196 -1.53 2.63 18.53
C GLY A 196 -3.01 2.74 18.28
N VAL A 197 -3.37 3.28 17.12
CA VAL A 197 -4.75 3.57 16.79
C VAL A 197 -5.00 3.39 15.30
N ARG A 198 -6.19 2.91 14.92
CA ARG A 198 -6.72 3.03 13.56
C ARG A 198 -7.59 4.26 13.46
N ILE A 199 -7.45 4.99 12.36
CA ILE A 199 -8.27 6.13 12.01
C ILE A 199 -8.93 5.89 10.66
N GLU A 200 -10.14 6.40 10.51
CA GLU A 200 -10.90 6.37 9.25
C GLU A 200 -11.57 7.73 9.04
N LYS A 201 -11.52 8.24 7.82
CA LYS A 201 -12.18 9.48 7.46
C LYS A 201 -13.64 9.20 7.05
N ALA A 202 -14.57 9.53 7.93
CA ALA A 202 -16.01 9.49 7.66
C ALA A 202 -16.55 10.87 7.24
N ALA A 203 -17.80 10.92 6.78
CA ALA A 203 -18.44 12.19 6.41
C ALA A 203 -18.56 13.18 7.60
N SER A 204 -18.64 12.67 8.83
CA SER A 204 -18.70 13.44 10.08
C SER A 204 -17.33 13.86 10.63
N GLY A 205 -16.23 13.50 9.97
CA GLY A 205 -14.86 13.71 10.44
C GLY A 205 -14.10 12.40 10.63
N TRP A 206 -13.02 12.44 11.42
CA TRP A 206 -12.21 11.27 11.71
C TRP A 206 -12.82 10.43 12.84
N THR A 207 -12.90 9.12 12.65
CA THR A 207 -13.14 8.13 13.70
C THR A 207 -11.84 7.53 14.20
N LYS A 208 -11.80 7.08 15.45
CA LYS A 208 -10.61 6.47 16.07
C LYS A 208 -10.98 5.16 16.77
N THR A 209 -10.18 4.14 16.59
CA THR A 209 -10.31 2.83 17.26
C THR A 209 -8.94 2.41 17.79
N SER A 210 -8.77 2.27 19.11
CA SER A 210 -7.49 1.86 19.70
C SER A 210 -7.11 0.44 19.33
N CYS A 211 -5.82 0.13 19.32
CA CYS A 211 -5.36 -1.24 19.07
C CYS A 211 -5.81 -2.22 20.17
N PHE A 212 -6.05 -1.76 21.40
CA PHE A 212 -6.74 -2.55 22.42
C PHE A 212 -8.14 -2.98 21.98
N GLN A 213 -8.94 -2.07 21.40
CA GLN A 213 -10.30 -2.39 20.93
C GLN A 213 -10.25 -3.37 19.75
N ILE A 214 -9.32 -3.19 18.84
CA ILE A 214 -9.11 -4.07 17.70
C ILE A 214 -8.74 -5.48 18.17
N ALA A 215 -7.80 -5.59 19.10
CA ALA A 215 -7.39 -6.87 19.68
C ALA A 215 -8.54 -7.57 20.43
N SER A 216 -9.38 -6.83 21.17
CA SER A 216 -10.53 -7.38 21.87
C SER A 216 -11.62 -7.95 20.96
N ALA A 217 -11.70 -7.39 19.73
CA ALA A 217 -12.58 -7.89 18.66
C ALA A 217 -11.94 -9.02 17.82
N GLY A 218 -10.75 -9.50 18.20
CA GLY A 218 -10.03 -10.57 17.49
C GLY A 218 -9.20 -10.09 16.30
N GLY A 219 -9.07 -8.78 16.10
CA GLY A 219 -8.20 -8.19 15.08
C GLY A 219 -6.76 -8.03 15.55
N THR A 220 -5.88 -7.60 14.66
CA THR A 220 -4.45 -7.39 14.95
C THR A 220 -3.99 -6.05 14.39
N CYS A 221 -3.28 -5.27 15.20
CA CYS A 221 -2.53 -4.11 14.75
C CYS A 221 -1.12 -4.52 14.29
N ARG A 222 -0.63 -3.93 13.21
CA ARG A 222 0.71 -4.20 12.66
C ARG A 222 1.79 -3.33 13.31
N TYR A 223 1.41 -2.11 13.68
CA TYR A 223 2.33 -1.09 14.18
C TYR A 223 2.17 -0.85 15.69
N THR A 224 1.61 -1.83 16.40
CA THR A 224 1.48 -1.80 17.86
C THR A 224 1.83 -3.15 18.42
N THR A 225 2.75 -3.17 19.34
CA THR A 225 3.18 -4.39 20.05
C THR A 225 2.38 -4.61 21.34
N PRO A 226 2.28 -5.85 21.84
CA PRO A 226 1.71 -6.11 23.17
C PRO A 226 2.42 -5.38 24.30
N ALA A 227 3.72 -5.11 24.15
CA ALA A 227 4.50 -4.35 25.13
C ALA A 227 4.05 -2.89 25.19
N GLU A 228 3.75 -2.25 24.08
CA GLU A 228 3.23 -0.89 24.00
C GLU A 228 1.82 -0.77 24.59
N GLN A 229 0.97 -1.78 24.37
CA GLN A 229 -0.32 -1.88 25.04
C GLN A 229 -0.14 -1.98 26.56
N SER A 230 0.73 -2.85 27.00
CA SER A 230 1.02 -3.00 28.43
C SER A 230 1.59 -1.71 29.07
N ALA A 231 2.48 -1.02 28.35
CA ALA A 231 3.02 0.27 28.80
C ALA A 231 1.93 1.34 28.91
N THR A 232 0.99 1.37 27.96
CA THR A 232 -0.16 2.27 28.00
C THR A 232 -1.03 2.00 29.23
N LEU A 233 -1.40 0.74 29.47
CA LEU A 233 -2.20 0.40 30.66
C LEU A 233 -1.46 0.72 31.96
N LYS A 234 -0.14 0.46 32.03
CA LYS A 234 0.70 0.84 33.15
C LYS A 234 0.64 2.36 33.41
N GLY A 235 0.73 3.17 32.33
CA GLY A 235 0.59 4.62 32.42
C GLY A 235 -0.75 5.06 33.00
N TRP A 236 -1.85 4.43 32.56
CA TRP A 236 -3.19 4.73 33.10
C TRP A 236 -3.38 4.30 34.56
N LEU A 237 -2.69 3.24 34.99
CA LEU A 237 -2.72 2.77 36.38
C LEU A 237 -1.84 3.61 37.32
N ALA A 238 -0.86 4.34 36.80
CA ALA A 238 0.12 5.06 37.60
C ALA A 238 -0.48 6.03 38.67
N PRO A 239 -1.59 6.75 38.40
CA PRO A 239 -2.21 7.63 39.42
C PRO A 239 -3.11 6.87 40.41
N SER A 240 -3.20 5.54 40.37
CA SER A 240 -4.14 4.74 41.17
C SER A 240 -3.43 3.92 42.26
N ALA A 241 -4.21 3.23 43.08
CA ALA A 241 -3.70 2.24 44.04
C ALA A 241 -2.97 1.07 43.40
N ALA A 242 -3.09 0.87 42.07
CA ALA A 242 -2.39 -0.16 41.34
C ALA A 242 -1.08 0.32 40.72
N SER A 243 -0.56 1.48 41.09
CA SER A 243 0.69 2.06 40.57
C SER A 243 1.92 1.13 40.72
N ALA A 244 1.90 0.22 41.66
CA ALA A 244 2.95 -0.76 41.89
C ALA A 244 2.93 -1.95 40.85
N CYS A 245 1.85 -2.10 40.08
CA CYS A 245 1.75 -3.14 39.06
C CYS A 245 2.64 -2.81 37.87
N ASP A 246 3.76 -3.50 37.74
CA ASP A 246 4.54 -3.50 36.51
C ASP A 246 3.86 -4.41 35.48
N VAL A 247 3.06 -3.78 34.59
CA VAL A 247 2.19 -4.49 33.66
C VAL A 247 3.04 -5.22 32.62
N SER A 248 3.02 -6.55 32.63
CA SER A 248 3.72 -7.41 31.68
C SER A 248 2.84 -7.86 30.50
N GLU A 249 1.56 -8.01 30.76
CA GLU A 249 0.55 -8.34 29.75
C GLU A 249 -0.74 -7.58 30.04
N SER A 250 -1.49 -7.25 29.00
CA SER A 250 -2.73 -6.47 29.13
C SER A 250 -3.75 -6.89 28.10
N ARG A 251 -5.04 -6.76 28.43
CA ARG A 251 -6.13 -6.89 27.47
C ARG A 251 -7.33 -6.04 27.84
N LEU A 252 -8.05 -5.55 26.85
CA LEU A 252 -9.39 -4.99 27.03
C LEU A 252 -10.38 -6.16 27.23
N MET A 253 -11.15 -6.11 28.29
CA MET A 253 -12.19 -7.11 28.59
C MET A 253 -13.55 -6.73 28.01
N GLY A 254 -13.79 -5.42 27.87
CA GLY A 254 -15.01 -4.85 27.32
C GLY A 254 -15.14 -3.37 27.61
N ALA A 255 -16.00 -2.70 26.85
CA ALA A 255 -16.31 -1.28 27.04
C ALA A 255 -17.81 -1.05 26.84
N ASN A 256 -18.35 -0.01 27.49
CA ASN A 256 -19.71 0.47 27.32
C ASN A 256 -19.75 2.00 27.48
N ALA A 257 -20.94 2.59 27.44
CA ALA A 257 -21.12 4.04 27.61
C ALA A 257 -20.58 4.61 28.93
N ASN A 258 -20.36 3.77 29.96
CA ASN A 258 -19.90 4.18 31.30
C ASN A 258 -18.39 3.93 31.51
N GLY A 259 -17.67 3.50 30.48
CA GLY A 259 -16.25 3.23 30.51
C GLY A 259 -15.85 1.82 30.10
N SER A 260 -14.65 1.41 30.48
CA SER A 260 -14.01 0.20 30.03
C SER A 260 -13.36 -0.60 31.15
N PHE A 261 -13.18 -1.90 30.92
CA PHE A 261 -12.50 -2.81 31.85
C PHE A 261 -11.28 -3.40 31.16
N TYR A 262 -10.14 -3.32 31.83
CA TYR A 262 -8.89 -3.91 31.37
C TYR A 262 -8.36 -4.89 32.42
N GLU A 263 -7.85 -6.03 31.96
CA GLU A 263 -7.04 -6.92 32.76
C GLU A 263 -5.57 -6.58 32.59
N ALA A 264 -4.86 -6.48 33.69
CA ALA A 264 -3.41 -6.36 33.74
C ALA A 264 -2.82 -7.56 34.47
N ARG A 265 -1.84 -8.22 33.85
CA ARG A 265 -0.92 -9.13 34.53
C ARG A 265 0.27 -8.32 35.04
N CYS A 266 0.54 -8.37 36.34
CA CYS A 266 1.70 -7.72 36.91
C CYS A 266 2.94 -8.66 36.83
N ALA A 267 4.12 -8.12 36.58
CA ALA A 267 5.37 -8.89 36.50
C ALA A 267 5.70 -9.55 37.84
N ALA A 268 5.34 -8.91 38.96
CA ALA A 268 5.45 -9.45 40.30
C ALA A 268 4.08 -9.42 40.98
N GLY A 269 3.68 -10.54 41.60
CA GLY A 269 2.41 -10.64 42.30
C GLY A 269 1.23 -11.00 41.40
N ASN A 270 0.03 -10.75 41.92
CA ASN A 270 -1.22 -11.11 41.25
C ASN A 270 -1.64 -10.01 40.27
N GLY A 271 -2.30 -10.43 39.18
CA GLY A 271 -2.92 -9.51 38.24
C GLY A 271 -4.17 -8.83 38.81
N LEU A 272 -4.73 -7.92 38.05
CA LEU A 272 -5.92 -7.15 38.43
C LEU A 272 -6.81 -6.87 37.22
N ILE A 273 -8.07 -6.54 37.52
CA ILE A 273 -9.00 -5.91 36.58
C ILE A 273 -9.18 -4.46 37.04
N ALA A 274 -8.93 -3.51 36.13
CA ALA A 274 -9.17 -2.09 36.35
C ALA A 274 -10.40 -1.62 35.56
N ARG A 275 -11.33 -0.94 36.25
CA ARG A 275 -12.42 -0.22 35.60
C ARG A 275 -12.01 1.24 35.39
N PHE A 276 -12.20 1.74 34.19
CA PHE A 276 -11.95 3.12 33.79
C PHE A 276 -13.26 3.79 33.38
N ASN A 277 -13.36 5.10 33.60
CA ASN A 277 -14.41 5.93 33.02
C ASN A 277 -14.07 6.30 31.55
N THR A 278 -14.88 7.14 30.93
CA THR A 278 -14.69 7.59 29.54
C THR A 278 -13.45 8.46 29.34
N GLU A 279 -12.95 9.11 30.37
CA GLU A 279 -11.71 9.91 30.38
C GLU A 279 -10.46 9.08 30.70
N MET A 280 -10.59 7.73 30.76
CA MET A 280 -9.52 6.80 31.14
C MET A 280 -8.96 7.01 32.55
N ALA A 281 -9.75 7.58 33.47
CA ALA A 281 -9.42 7.62 34.88
C ALA A 281 -9.90 6.34 35.57
N VAL A 282 -9.02 5.77 36.42
CA VAL A 282 -9.34 4.55 37.18
C VAL A 282 -10.46 4.84 38.17
N GLN A 283 -11.53 4.05 38.09
CA GLN A 283 -12.68 4.10 39.01
C GLN A 283 -12.59 3.03 40.07
N GLN A 284 -12.12 1.85 39.71
CA GLN A 284 -12.06 0.71 40.64
C GLN A 284 -11.01 -0.31 40.20
N ILE A 285 -10.35 -0.93 41.17
CA ILE A 285 -9.39 -2.01 40.98
C ILE A 285 -9.97 -3.28 41.66
N TYR A 286 -9.90 -4.38 40.98
CA TYR A 286 -10.33 -5.69 41.48
C TYR A 286 -9.14 -6.67 41.36
N PRO A 287 -8.57 -7.17 42.47
CA PRO A 287 -7.54 -8.20 42.40
C PRO A 287 -8.08 -9.46 41.72
N CYS A 288 -7.26 -10.13 40.91
CA CYS A 288 -7.68 -11.31 40.15
C CYS A 288 -8.24 -12.45 41.04
N GLU A 289 -7.77 -12.57 42.28
CA GLU A 289 -8.27 -13.57 43.24
C GLU A 289 -9.76 -13.42 43.53
N THR A 290 -10.29 -12.23 43.54
CA THR A 290 -11.68 -11.91 43.86
C THR A 290 -12.51 -11.50 42.65
N ALA A 291 -11.89 -11.30 41.49
CA ALA A 291 -12.51 -10.75 40.29
C ALA A 291 -13.13 -11.79 39.35
N GLN A 292 -13.21 -13.05 39.73
CA GLN A 292 -13.61 -14.16 38.82
C GLN A 292 -15.02 -14.00 38.24
N LEU A 293 -15.90 -13.23 38.85
CA LEU A 293 -17.26 -12.97 38.36
C LEU A 293 -17.35 -11.73 37.48
N ILE A 294 -16.26 -10.96 37.33
CA ILE A 294 -16.23 -9.72 36.53
C ILE A 294 -15.83 -10.06 35.11
N GLY A 295 -16.73 -9.93 34.14
CA GLY A 295 -16.43 -10.11 32.72
C GLY A 295 -15.80 -11.47 32.37
N GLY A 296 -16.10 -12.53 33.12
CA GLY A 296 -15.50 -13.87 32.93
C GLY A 296 -14.14 -14.04 33.61
N GLY A 297 -13.76 -13.12 34.49
CA GLY A 297 -12.56 -13.21 35.31
C GLY A 297 -11.26 -12.89 34.60
N CYS A 298 -10.17 -13.03 35.33
CA CYS A 298 -8.84 -12.90 34.80
C CYS A 298 -8.48 -14.12 33.93
N LYS A 299 -7.85 -13.87 32.79
CA LYS A 299 -7.34 -14.91 31.85
C LYS A 299 -5.83 -14.84 31.68
N LEU A 300 -5.22 -13.68 31.92
CA LEU A 300 -3.78 -13.47 31.84
C LEU A 300 -3.09 -13.95 33.13
N THR A 301 -3.80 -13.90 34.25
CA THR A 301 -3.28 -14.32 35.56
C THR A 301 -3.91 -15.63 35.97
N VAL A 302 -3.07 -16.64 36.19
CA VAL A 302 -3.53 -17.92 36.76
C VAL A 302 -3.70 -17.74 38.27
N VAL A 303 -4.96 -17.69 38.73
CA VAL A 303 -5.24 -17.63 40.16
C VAL A 303 -5.19 -19.07 40.69
N PRO A 304 -4.34 -19.37 41.71
CA PRO A 304 -4.34 -20.68 42.33
C PRO A 304 -5.76 -21.01 42.87
N ALA A 305 -6.21 -22.22 42.65
CA ALA A 305 -7.46 -22.67 43.24
C ALA A 305 -7.41 -22.49 44.76
N ALA A 306 -8.43 -21.82 45.33
CA ALA A 306 -8.53 -21.73 46.79
C ALA A 306 -8.40 -23.14 47.39
N PRO A 307 -7.60 -23.33 48.47
CA PRO A 307 -7.53 -24.63 49.12
C PRO A 307 -8.95 -25.04 49.50
N ALA A 308 -9.32 -26.28 49.11
CA ALA A 308 -10.62 -26.80 49.43
C ALA A 308 -10.84 -26.63 50.93
N ALA A 309 -11.93 -25.93 51.30
CA ALA A 309 -12.28 -25.78 52.71
C ALA A 309 -12.28 -27.17 53.34
N ALA A 310 -11.44 -27.36 54.36
CA ALA A 310 -11.40 -28.63 55.11
C ALA A 310 -12.82 -28.96 55.56
N ALA A 311 -13.33 -30.11 55.15
CA ALA A 311 -14.64 -30.60 55.60
C ALA A 311 -14.64 -30.58 57.13
N PRO A 312 -15.71 -30.10 57.76
CA PRO A 312 -15.81 -30.13 59.19
C PRO A 312 -15.69 -31.58 59.66
N ALA A 313 -14.73 -31.84 60.55
CA ALA A 313 -14.61 -33.16 61.18
C ALA A 313 -15.93 -33.51 61.88
N GLN A 314 -16.54 -34.62 61.50
CA GLN A 314 -17.73 -35.16 62.15
C GLN A 314 -17.35 -35.87 63.43
#